data_66182c835feb618d87f60fc3398f6b31
#
_entry.id   66182c835feb618d87f60fc3398f6b31
#
_cell.length_a   1.000
_cell.length_b   1.000
_cell.length_c   1.000
_cell.angle_alpha   90.00
_cell.angle_beta   90.00
_cell.angle_gamma   90.00
#
_symmetry.space_group_name_H-M   'P 1'
#
loop_
_entity.id
_entity.type
_entity.pdbx_description
1 polymer ?
#
loop_
_entity_poly.entity_id
_entity_poly.type
_entity_poly.pdbx_seq_one_letter_code
_entity_poly.pdbx_strand_id
1 'polypeptide(L)'
;MNIGLFVPCFIDQLHPPAAIATLRLLEHYGHSVAYPESQVCCGQPVINAGQSDIAEYAARFETSFEQYDAIVCPSASCVATIRHLYPQLTSRCAAVVEKTYELCEFLVDKLAVASVPGRCGDRIAVHQSCHGLRELRLG
;
A
#
# COMPACT_ATOMS: atom_id res chain seq x y z
N MET A 1 -2.17 1.57 16.76
CA MET A 1 -3.03 0.90 15.75
C MET A 1 -2.41 -0.44 15.39
N ASN A 2 -3.24 -1.38 15.01
CA ASN A 2 -2.83 -2.64 14.41
C ASN A 2 -2.85 -2.47 12.89
N ILE A 3 -1.68 -2.44 12.26
CA ILE A 3 -1.50 -2.14 10.83
C ILE A 3 -1.24 -3.43 10.06
N GLY A 4 -2.01 -3.67 9.00
CA GLY A 4 -1.69 -4.67 7.99
C GLY A 4 -0.69 -4.10 6.97
N LEU A 5 0.49 -4.67 6.87
CA LEU A 5 1.47 -4.29 5.86
C LEU A 5 1.19 -5.04 4.55
N PHE A 6 0.72 -4.31 3.55
CA PHE A 6 0.55 -4.85 2.21
C PHE A 6 1.85 -4.68 1.42
N VAL A 7 2.55 -5.78 1.18
CA VAL A 7 3.81 -5.79 0.42
C VAL A 7 3.52 -6.10 -1.05
N PRO A 8 3.77 -5.14 -1.97
CA PRO A 8 3.60 -5.38 -3.40
C PRO A 8 4.48 -6.52 -3.93
N CYS A 9 3.95 -7.30 -4.86
CA CYS A 9 4.66 -8.45 -5.43
C CYS A 9 6.05 -8.09 -5.99
N PHE A 10 6.20 -6.92 -6.63
CA PHE A 10 7.49 -6.47 -7.16
C PHE A 10 8.47 -6.05 -6.05
N ILE A 11 7.98 -5.50 -4.93
CA ILE A 11 8.81 -5.17 -3.77
C ILE A 11 9.27 -6.47 -3.11
N ASP A 12 8.37 -7.42 -2.90
CA ASP A 12 8.70 -8.72 -2.32
C ASP A 12 9.78 -9.46 -3.13
N GLN A 13 9.63 -9.47 -4.44
CA GLN A 13 10.52 -10.25 -5.32
C GLN A 13 11.83 -9.53 -5.71
N LEU A 14 11.79 -8.20 -5.88
CA LEU A 14 12.91 -7.45 -6.45
C LEU A 14 13.58 -6.51 -5.45
N HIS A 15 12.86 -6.06 -4.41
CA HIS A 15 13.39 -5.07 -3.49
C HIS A 15 12.88 -5.24 -2.04
N PRO A 16 13.05 -6.41 -1.44
CA PRO A 16 12.56 -6.72 -0.07
C PRO A 16 12.99 -5.69 1.00
N PRO A 17 14.19 -5.06 0.91
CA PRO A 17 14.59 -4.06 1.88
C PRO A 17 13.60 -2.90 2.05
N ALA A 18 12.83 -2.54 1.01
CA ALA A 18 11.82 -1.49 1.10
C ALA A 18 10.64 -1.91 2.01
N ALA A 19 10.21 -3.16 1.95
CA ALA A 19 9.18 -3.69 2.84
C ALA A 19 9.65 -3.73 4.30
N ILE A 20 10.90 -4.16 4.52
CA ILE A 20 11.53 -4.20 5.86
C ILE A 20 11.67 -2.77 6.42
N ALA A 21 12.07 -1.81 5.60
CA ALA A 21 12.17 -0.41 6.00
C ALA A 21 10.80 0.18 6.37
N THR A 22 9.76 -0.16 5.60
CA THR A 22 8.38 0.25 5.89
C THR A 22 7.93 -0.31 7.24
N LEU A 23 8.13 -1.61 7.48
CA LEU A 23 7.82 -2.26 8.75
C LEU A 23 8.48 -1.51 9.92
N ARG A 24 9.82 -1.35 9.87
CA ARG A 24 10.59 -0.69 10.93
C ARG A 24 10.17 0.75 11.15
N LEU A 25 9.81 1.47 10.10
CA LEU A 25 9.36 2.86 10.19
C LEU A 25 8.02 2.95 10.93
N LEU A 26 7.06 2.11 10.60
CA LEU A 26 5.76 2.06 11.26
C LEU A 26 5.88 1.64 12.74
N GLU A 27 6.73 0.66 13.04
CA GLU A 27 7.04 0.26 14.42
C GLU A 27 7.72 1.38 15.22
N HIS A 28 8.63 2.15 14.58
CA HIS A 28 9.27 3.30 15.19
C HIS A 28 8.25 4.35 15.67
N TYR A 29 7.14 4.53 14.94
CA TYR A 29 6.04 5.40 15.35
C TYR A 29 5.05 4.74 16.31
N GLY A 30 5.39 3.59 16.88
CA GLY A 30 4.62 2.95 17.96
C GLY A 30 3.42 2.14 17.48
N HIS A 31 3.42 1.66 16.26
CA HIS A 31 2.35 0.82 15.73
C HIS A 31 2.71 -0.66 15.81
N SER A 32 1.70 -1.51 16.03
CA SER A 32 1.81 -2.95 15.82
C SER A 32 1.62 -3.23 14.33
N VAL A 33 2.57 -3.90 13.70
CA VAL A 33 2.53 -4.17 12.26
C VAL A 33 2.54 -5.67 12.02
N ALA A 34 1.62 -6.15 11.20
CA ALA A 34 1.56 -7.54 10.81
C ALA A 34 1.65 -7.69 9.28
N TYR A 35 2.33 -8.72 8.84
CA TYR A 35 2.38 -9.15 7.46
C TYR A 35 1.48 -10.38 7.27
N PRO A 36 0.30 -10.24 6.64
CA PRO A 36 -0.55 -11.40 6.37
C PRO A 36 0.10 -12.30 5.31
N GLU A 37 0.46 -13.51 5.67
CA GLU A 37 1.07 -14.48 4.73
C GLU A 37 0.10 -14.88 3.58
N SER A 38 -1.21 -14.71 3.81
CA SER A 38 -2.25 -15.00 2.81
C SER A 38 -2.42 -13.91 1.74
N GLN A 39 -1.71 -12.78 1.88
CA GLN A 39 -1.82 -11.70 0.91
C GLN A 39 -1.36 -12.11 -0.49
N VAL A 40 -1.97 -11.50 -1.49
CA VAL A 40 -1.66 -11.72 -2.91
C VAL A 40 -1.39 -10.39 -3.60
N CYS A 41 -1.00 -10.43 -4.87
CA CYS A 41 -0.83 -9.23 -5.70
C CYS A 41 -2.11 -8.38 -5.73
N CYS A 42 -1.99 -7.06 -5.93
CA CYS A 42 -3.14 -6.16 -6.12
C CYS A 42 -3.90 -6.38 -7.45
N GLY A 43 -3.39 -7.20 -8.36
CA GLY A 43 -3.99 -7.45 -9.67
C GLY A 43 -3.62 -6.44 -10.76
N GLN A 44 -2.87 -5.37 -10.46
CA GLN A 44 -2.50 -4.37 -11.47
C GLN A 44 -1.78 -4.94 -12.70
N PRO A 45 -0.83 -5.88 -12.60
CA PRO A 45 -0.20 -6.47 -13.78
C PRO A 45 -1.19 -7.18 -14.70
N VAL A 46 -2.24 -7.76 -14.14
CA VAL A 46 -3.31 -8.44 -14.90
C VAL A 46 -4.09 -7.40 -15.73
N ILE A 47 -4.45 -6.28 -15.10
CA ILE A 47 -5.12 -5.15 -15.77
C ILE A 47 -4.22 -4.56 -16.87
N ASN A 48 -2.94 -4.36 -16.57
CA ASN A 48 -1.98 -3.84 -17.55
C ASN A 48 -1.77 -4.77 -18.74
N ALA A 49 -2.00 -6.08 -18.56
CA ALA A 49 -2.00 -7.06 -19.64
C ALA A 49 -3.31 -7.12 -20.45
N GLY A 50 -4.26 -6.21 -20.15
CA GLY A 50 -5.55 -6.14 -20.86
C GLY A 50 -6.61 -7.09 -20.34
N GLN A 51 -6.39 -7.75 -19.21
CA GLN A 51 -7.39 -8.58 -18.54
C GLN A 51 -8.11 -7.76 -17.48
N SER A 52 -9.42 -7.85 -17.43
CA SER A 52 -10.24 -7.04 -16.50
C SER A 52 -10.70 -7.78 -15.25
N ASP A 53 -10.58 -9.10 -15.21
CA ASP A 53 -11.05 -9.89 -14.08
C ASP A 53 -9.99 -9.99 -12.98
N ILE A 54 -10.14 -9.14 -11.97
CA ILE A 54 -9.34 -9.15 -10.73
C ILE A 54 -10.22 -9.34 -9.48
N ALA A 55 -11.44 -9.85 -9.63
CA ALA A 55 -12.37 -10.02 -8.51
C ALA A 55 -11.82 -10.96 -7.43
N GLU A 56 -11.10 -12.02 -7.81
CA GLU A 56 -10.45 -12.91 -6.83
C GLU A 56 -9.37 -12.21 -6.02
N TYR A 57 -8.60 -11.31 -6.64
CA TYR A 57 -7.60 -10.51 -5.93
C TYR A 57 -8.25 -9.59 -4.90
N ALA A 58 -9.36 -8.95 -5.26
CA ALA A 58 -10.11 -8.10 -4.35
C ALA A 58 -10.68 -8.89 -3.15
N ALA A 59 -11.26 -10.05 -3.39
CA ALA A 59 -11.81 -10.92 -2.34
C ALA A 59 -10.73 -11.43 -1.38
N ARG A 60 -9.57 -11.83 -1.89
CA ARG A 60 -8.43 -12.25 -1.07
C ARG A 60 -7.85 -11.10 -0.27
N PHE A 61 -7.75 -9.91 -0.86
CA PHE A 61 -7.32 -8.71 -0.16
C PHE A 61 -8.25 -8.40 1.01
N GLU A 62 -9.56 -8.39 0.81
CA GLU A 62 -10.55 -8.20 1.87
C GLU A 62 -10.31 -9.18 3.02
N THR A 63 -10.29 -10.49 2.73
CA THR A 63 -10.12 -11.54 3.74
C THR A 63 -8.79 -11.41 4.52
N SER A 64 -7.71 -11.02 3.82
CA SER A 64 -6.39 -10.90 4.45
C SER A 64 -6.26 -9.66 5.34
N PHE A 65 -7.05 -8.60 5.07
CA PHE A 65 -6.83 -7.29 5.68
C PHE A 65 -8.02 -6.74 6.46
N GLU A 66 -9.18 -7.38 6.50
CA GLU A 66 -10.39 -6.86 7.16
C GLU A 66 -10.21 -6.56 8.66
N GLN A 67 -9.35 -7.31 9.35
CA GLN A 67 -9.12 -7.24 10.79
C GLN A 67 -8.21 -6.10 11.26
N TYR A 68 -7.50 -5.41 10.34
CA TYR A 68 -6.56 -4.36 10.71
C TYR A 68 -7.24 -2.99 10.78
N ASP A 69 -6.71 -2.09 11.62
CA ASP A 69 -7.18 -0.72 11.76
C ASP A 69 -6.84 0.14 10.53
N ALA A 70 -5.67 -0.12 9.94
CA ALA A 70 -5.18 0.52 8.72
C ALA A 70 -4.38 -0.49 7.89
N ILE A 71 -4.32 -0.26 6.60
CA ILE A 71 -3.52 -1.04 5.65
C ILE A 71 -2.54 -0.08 5.00
N VAL A 72 -1.24 -0.37 5.13
CA VAL A 72 -0.19 0.49 4.58
C VAL A 72 0.59 -0.26 3.51
N CYS A 73 0.77 0.38 2.37
CA CYS A 73 1.45 -0.18 1.21
C CYS A 73 2.51 0.80 0.68
N PRO A 74 3.79 0.41 0.56
CA PRO A 74 4.83 1.26 -0.01
C PRO A 74 4.78 1.30 -1.55
N SER A 75 3.58 1.48 -2.13
CA SER A 75 3.39 1.56 -3.58
C SER A 75 2.11 2.28 -3.95
N ALA A 76 2.25 3.48 -4.49
CA ALA A 76 1.13 4.28 -4.97
C ALA A 76 0.30 3.56 -6.05
N SER A 77 0.93 2.81 -6.95
CA SER A 77 0.22 2.12 -8.02
C SER A 77 -0.69 1.00 -7.50
N CYS A 78 -0.23 0.26 -6.50
CA CYS A 78 -1.06 -0.78 -5.88
C CYS A 78 -2.23 -0.16 -5.09
N VAL A 79 -1.98 0.92 -4.35
CA VAL A 79 -3.04 1.63 -3.62
C VAL A 79 -4.07 2.23 -4.59
N ALA A 80 -3.63 2.82 -5.70
CA ALA A 80 -4.52 3.31 -6.74
C ALA A 80 -5.41 2.20 -7.32
N THR A 81 -4.83 1.03 -7.64
CA THR A 81 -5.58 -0.14 -8.10
C THR A 81 -6.65 -0.55 -7.09
N ILE A 82 -6.27 -0.67 -5.81
CA ILE A 82 -7.20 -1.05 -4.73
C ILE A 82 -8.31 -0.01 -4.58
N ARG A 83 -7.97 1.28 -4.51
CA ARG A 83 -8.95 2.34 -4.28
C ARG A 83 -9.91 2.58 -5.45
N HIS A 84 -9.43 2.44 -6.68
CA HIS A 84 -10.24 2.79 -7.86
C HIS A 84 -10.92 1.60 -8.51
N LEU A 85 -10.34 0.42 -8.47
CA LEU A 85 -10.90 -0.73 -9.18
C LEU A 85 -11.69 -1.67 -8.28
N TYR A 86 -11.25 -1.95 -7.06
CA TYR A 86 -11.94 -2.88 -6.17
C TYR A 86 -13.39 -2.50 -5.87
N PRO A 87 -13.73 -1.22 -5.61
CA PRO A 87 -15.14 -0.83 -5.40
C PRO A 87 -16.05 -1.07 -6.60
N GLN A 88 -15.47 -1.12 -7.82
CA GLN A 88 -16.21 -1.40 -9.05
C GLN A 88 -16.51 -2.89 -9.21
N LEU A 89 -15.74 -3.76 -8.57
CA LEU A 89 -15.88 -5.21 -8.65
C LEU A 89 -16.83 -5.75 -7.58
N THR A 90 -16.78 -5.18 -6.38
CA THR A 90 -17.59 -5.64 -5.25
C THR A 90 -17.75 -4.55 -4.20
N SER A 91 -18.96 -4.42 -3.66
CA SER A 91 -19.23 -3.50 -2.54
C SER A 91 -18.65 -4.00 -1.20
N ARG A 92 -18.29 -5.27 -1.09
CA ARG A 92 -17.74 -5.87 0.13
C ARG A 92 -16.39 -5.28 0.51
N CYS A 93 -15.58 -4.90 -0.47
CA CYS A 93 -14.26 -4.34 -0.24
C CYS A 93 -14.25 -2.89 0.29
N ALA A 94 -15.40 -2.20 0.38
CA ALA A 94 -15.45 -0.78 0.73
C ALA A 94 -14.69 -0.48 2.03
N ALA A 95 -14.92 -1.25 3.10
CA ALA A 95 -14.29 -1.04 4.40
C ALA A 95 -12.75 -1.19 4.38
N VAL A 96 -12.21 -2.15 3.61
CA VAL A 96 -10.75 -2.32 3.49
C VAL A 96 -10.13 -1.29 2.56
N VAL A 97 -10.84 -0.85 1.54
CA VAL A 97 -10.41 0.19 0.61
C VAL A 97 -10.24 1.53 1.34
N GLU A 98 -11.21 1.93 2.17
CA GLU A 98 -11.19 3.20 2.92
C GLU A 98 -10.00 3.31 3.88
N LYS A 99 -9.52 2.20 4.42
CA LYS A 99 -8.39 2.15 5.36
C LYS A 99 -7.07 1.74 4.72
N THR A 100 -6.98 1.72 3.38
CA THR A 100 -5.75 1.43 2.63
C THR A 100 -5.05 2.73 2.23
N TYR A 101 -3.79 2.87 2.63
CA TYR A 101 -2.97 4.07 2.44
C TYR A 101 -1.65 3.75 1.75
N GLU A 102 -1.19 4.67 0.93
CA GLU A 102 0.21 4.71 0.53
C GLU A 102 1.08 5.12 1.73
N LEU A 103 2.32 4.63 1.81
CA LEU A 103 3.19 4.85 2.97
C LEU A 103 3.40 6.33 3.28
N CYS A 104 3.76 7.15 2.29
CA CYS A 104 4.01 8.58 2.53
C CYS A 104 2.74 9.33 2.91
N GLU A 105 1.62 9.01 2.25
CA GLU A 105 0.30 9.51 2.62
C GLU A 105 -0.05 9.17 4.08
N PHE A 106 0.16 7.92 4.47
CA PHE A 106 -0.12 7.48 5.84
C PHE A 106 0.71 8.24 6.87
N LEU A 107 2.02 8.40 6.61
CA LEU A 107 2.92 9.12 7.50
C LEU A 107 2.53 10.61 7.63
N VAL A 108 2.25 11.27 6.52
CA VAL A 108 1.97 12.71 6.50
C VAL A 108 0.54 13.01 6.96
N ASP A 109 -0.45 12.37 6.34
CA ASP A 109 -1.85 12.76 6.52
C ASP A 109 -2.51 12.09 7.75
N LYS A 110 -2.06 10.89 8.11
CA LYS A 110 -2.63 10.16 9.27
C LYS A 110 -1.81 10.32 10.55
N LEU A 111 -0.48 10.31 10.43
CA LEU A 111 0.40 10.40 11.59
C LEU A 111 0.96 11.81 11.82
N ALA A 112 0.73 12.75 10.90
CA ALA A 112 1.28 14.12 10.93
C ALA A 112 2.81 14.16 11.08
N VAL A 113 3.50 13.19 10.47
CA VAL A 113 4.95 13.09 10.52
C VAL A 113 5.57 14.14 9.61
N ALA A 114 6.30 15.09 10.20
CA ALA A 114 6.99 16.15 9.47
C ALA A 114 8.40 15.74 8.99
N SER A 115 9.02 14.76 9.65
CA SER A 115 10.34 14.25 9.28
C SER A 115 10.51 12.81 9.74
N VAL A 116 11.23 12.02 8.96
CA VAL A 116 11.60 10.66 9.35
C VAL A 116 13.00 10.63 9.96
N PRO A 117 13.32 9.68 10.86
CA PRO A 117 14.64 9.54 11.43
C PRO A 117 15.66 9.13 10.36
N GLY A 118 16.87 9.68 10.48
CA GLY A 118 17.99 9.36 9.59
C GLY A 118 18.49 10.54 8.78
N ARG A 119 19.60 10.31 8.11
CA ARG A 119 20.19 11.27 7.16
C ARG A 119 20.66 10.52 5.93
N CYS A 120 20.37 11.07 4.76
CA CYS A 120 20.93 10.66 3.49
C CYS A 120 21.92 11.75 3.04
N GLY A 121 23.19 11.40 2.85
CA GLY A 121 24.21 12.33 2.35
C GLY A 121 24.24 12.41 0.82
N ASP A 122 23.50 11.55 0.14
CA ASP A 122 23.48 11.47 -1.31
C ASP A 122 22.51 12.49 -1.92
N ARG A 123 22.78 12.89 -3.15
CA ARG A 123 21.80 13.62 -3.95
C ARG A 123 20.85 12.61 -4.57
N ILE A 124 19.59 12.73 -4.25
CA ILE A 124 18.53 11.86 -4.76
C ILE A 124 17.61 12.65 -5.70
N ALA A 125 17.16 11.97 -6.75
CA ALA A 125 16.09 12.47 -7.60
C ALA A 125 14.82 11.66 -7.29
N VAL A 126 13.69 12.36 -7.14
CA VAL A 126 12.40 11.72 -6.89
C VAL A 126 11.60 11.74 -8.20
N HIS A 127 11.21 10.55 -8.66
CA HIS A 127 10.26 10.41 -9.75
C HIS A 127 8.89 10.05 -9.18
N GLN A 128 7.95 11.00 -9.29
CA GLN A 128 6.56 10.73 -8.89
C GLN A 128 5.86 9.92 -9.97
N SER A 129 5.32 8.77 -9.60
CA SER A 129 4.58 7.92 -10.52
C SER A 129 3.27 8.57 -10.95
N CYS A 130 2.77 8.23 -12.15
CA CYS A 130 1.47 8.72 -12.63
C CYS A 130 0.33 8.36 -11.68
N HIS A 131 0.34 7.16 -11.11
CA HIS A 131 -0.66 6.73 -10.14
C HIS A 131 -0.62 7.54 -8.84
N GLY A 132 0.59 7.81 -8.31
CA GLY A 132 0.74 8.67 -7.13
C GLY A 132 0.23 10.09 -7.39
N LEU A 133 0.72 10.71 -8.47
CA LEU A 133 0.44 12.11 -8.75
C LEU A 133 -1.00 12.36 -9.21
N ARG A 134 -1.52 11.54 -10.14
CA ARG A 134 -2.81 11.79 -10.81
C ARG A 134 -3.99 11.11 -10.14
N GLU A 135 -3.80 9.90 -9.65
CA GLU A 135 -4.88 9.11 -9.09
C GLU A 135 -5.00 9.28 -7.58
N LEU A 136 -3.88 9.21 -6.85
CA LEU A 136 -3.88 9.42 -5.41
C LEU A 136 -3.68 10.88 -5.00
N ARG A 137 -3.26 11.76 -5.93
CA ARG A 137 -2.98 13.19 -5.70
C ARG A 137 -1.93 13.43 -4.61
N LEU A 138 -0.92 12.56 -4.57
CA LEU A 138 0.22 12.68 -3.68
C LEU A 138 1.29 13.55 -4.36
N GLY A 139 1.56 14.76 -3.78
CA GLY A 139 2.57 15.68 -4.33
C GLY A 139 2.38 17.10 -3.90
#